data_bb94d7f65fd17219e51a9f3be13879c6
#
_entry.id   bb94d7f65fd17219e51a9f3be13879c6
#
_cell.length_a   1.000
_cell.length_b   1.000
_cell.length_c   1.000
_cell.angle_alpha   90.00
_cell.angle_beta   90.00
_cell.angle_gamma   90.00
#
_symmetry.space_group_name_H-M   'P 1'
#
loop_
_entity.id
_entity.type
_entity.pdbx_description
1 polymer ?
#
loop_
_entity_poly.entity_id
_entity_poly.type
_entity_poly.pdbx_seq_one_letter_code
_entity_poly.pdbx_strand_id
1 'polypeptide(L)'
;LNGNKLWITNGGIADFFTVFAKTPEEGGRGKMTGFIVTKDMDGVSIGPHEDKMGLRSSSTTTVHFDNVRVPNANVLGELGQGFKVAMAILNSGRTGLGGGSVGAMKNLIKMATLQAKERKTFGEPIATRGLIKKKVGEMVIDCYTAEAAVTMVGGLIDAGYKEYQVEAAISKVYATECLWRTADEALQIAGGNGYMREYPYERIVRDCRINRIFEGTNEILRLLIALTAMNDVASQLKDVSSTMKGIFNEPIKGFGVLSDYARKHAALRTGIGGRAKFEGLDEAIQDQAQIFEEHTRYLAQATDKILRKHGKAIIGKQFASHRLAEIMIDLFVMAATISRVQASIEANGAEAASREIDILKTFTRAAKVRIKRNFRRIDSNDDEMLKSLADDAFEAEGFRWDTI
;
A
#
# COMPACT_ATOMS: atom_id res chain seq x y z
N LEU A 1 -8.73 21.06 25.38
CA LEU A 1 -8.88 19.76 24.74
C LEU A 1 -9.44 18.75 25.72
N ASN A 2 -10.34 17.88 25.26
CA ASN A 2 -10.92 16.79 26.02
C ASN A 2 -10.94 15.51 25.17
N GLY A 3 -10.57 14.37 25.77
CA GLY A 3 -10.61 13.07 25.10
C GLY A 3 -9.40 12.20 25.39
N ASN A 4 -9.33 11.06 24.69
CA ASN A 4 -8.28 10.07 24.91
C ASN A 4 -7.66 9.68 23.58
N LYS A 5 -6.37 9.34 23.61
CA LYS A 5 -5.65 8.73 22.51
C LYS A 5 -5.12 7.38 22.97
N LEU A 6 -5.26 6.36 22.12
CA LEU A 6 -4.86 4.98 22.41
C LEU A 6 -3.61 4.61 21.61
N TRP A 7 -2.80 3.75 22.20
CA TRP A 7 -1.63 3.13 21.60
C TRP A 7 -0.63 4.13 21.03
N ILE A 8 -0.33 5.18 21.80
CA ILE A 8 0.57 6.24 21.38
C ILE A 8 2.02 5.78 21.57
N THR A 9 2.71 5.63 20.47
CA THR A 9 4.14 5.33 20.43
C THR A 9 4.92 6.45 21.11
N ASN A 10 5.85 6.08 21.97
CA ASN A 10 6.63 6.99 22.82
C ASN A 10 5.80 7.79 23.85
N GLY A 11 4.51 7.50 24.02
CA GLY A 11 3.65 8.26 24.91
C GLY A 11 4.15 8.36 26.35
N GLY A 12 4.83 7.32 26.85
CA GLY A 12 5.41 7.31 28.20
C GLY A 12 6.71 8.15 28.37
N ILE A 13 7.39 8.44 27.26
CA ILE A 13 8.72 9.11 27.27
C ILE A 13 8.74 10.44 26.52
N ALA A 14 7.70 10.76 25.74
CA ALA A 14 7.61 12.01 24.98
C ALA A 14 7.38 13.21 25.92
N ASP A 15 8.04 14.34 25.63
CA ASP A 15 7.83 15.60 26.32
C ASP A 15 6.76 16.46 25.65
N PHE A 16 6.52 16.25 24.34
CA PHE A 16 5.43 16.92 23.62
C PHE A 16 4.76 15.99 22.62
N PHE A 17 3.52 16.30 22.28
CA PHE A 17 2.64 15.54 21.38
C PHE A 17 2.10 16.43 20.28
N THR A 18 2.09 15.92 19.05
CA THR A 18 1.26 16.47 17.99
C THR A 18 -0.13 15.86 18.10
N VAL A 19 -1.09 16.66 18.52
CA VAL A 19 -2.47 16.22 18.80
C VAL A 19 -3.42 16.75 17.75
N PHE A 20 -4.16 15.85 17.09
CA PHE A 20 -5.24 16.23 16.18
C PHE A 20 -6.58 16.11 16.90
N ALA A 21 -7.32 17.23 16.93
CA ALA A 21 -8.63 17.30 17.56
C ALA A 21 -9.60 18.11 16.70
N LYS A 22 -10.91 17.90 16.92
CA LYS A 22 -11.95 18.69 16.27
C LYS A 22 -12.11 20.05 16.94
N THR A 23 -12.04 21.10 16.17
CA THR A 23 -12.40 22.47 16.59
C THR A 23 -13.81 22.77 16.11
N PRO A 24 -14.63 23.47 16.95
CA PRO A 24 -15.98 23.90 16.55
C PRO A 24 -15.94 24.72 15.26
N GLU A 25 -16.98 24.58 14.45
CA GLU A 25 -17.25 25.40 13.27
C GLU A 25 -18.72 25.82 13.33
N GLU A 26 -19.01 27.07 13.06
CA GLU A 26 -20.41 27.58 13.05
C GLU A 26 -21.26 26.77 12.07
N GLY A 27 -22.29 26.09 12.56
CA GLY A 27 -23.22 25.28 11.74
C GLY A 27 -22.69 23.96 11.21
N GLY A 28 -21.49 23.50 11.61
CA GLY A 28 -20.83 22.34 11.05
C GLY A 28 -20.44 21.23 12.05
N ARG A 29 -19.92 20.10 11.49
CA ARG A 29 -19.43 18.94 12.28
C ARG A 29 -18.08 19.19 12.96
N GLY A 30 -17.54 20.41 12.90
CA GLY A 30 -16.20 20.77 13.34
C GLY A 30 -15.11 20.28 12.37
N LYS A 31 -14.04 21.06 12.25
CA LYS A 31 -12.86 20.72 11.44
C LYS A 31 -11.72 20.20 12.30
N MET A 32 -10.89 19.33 11.75
CA MET A 32 -9.71 18.85 12.44
C MET A 32 -8.62 19.93 12.44
N THR A 33 -8.03 20.16 13.61
CA THR A 33 -6.90 21.06 13.82
C THR A 33 -5.75 20.30 14.49
N GLY A 34 -4.52 20.63 14.15
CA GLY A 34 -3.33 20.12 14.81
C GLY A 34 -2.89 21.04 15.95
N PHE A 35 -2.44 20.47 17.06
CA PHE A 35 -1.96 21.17 18.23
C PHE A 35 -0.64 20.60 18.72
N ILE A 36 0.24 21.45 19.21
CA ILE A 36 1.42 21.05 20.00
C ILE A 36 1.02 21.10 21.47
N VAL A 37 1.02 19.93 22.12
CA VAL A 37 0.67 19.78 23.53
C VAL A 37 1.87 19.21 24.27
N THR A 38 2.29 19.85 25.36
CA THR A 38 3.40 19.37 26.18
C THR A 38 2.89 18.48 27.33
N LYS A 39 3.71 17.58 27.81
CA LYS A 39 3.36 16.60 28.84
C LYS A 39 3.02 17.25 30.20
N ASP A 40 3.61 18.43 30.45
CA ASP A 40 3.46 19.19 31.68
C ASP A 40 2.24 20.13 31.70
N MET A 41 1.46 20.20 30.62
CA MET A 41 0.21 20.97 30.62
C MET A 41 -0.80 20.35 31.58
N ASP A 42 -1.45 21.21 32.39
CA ASP A 42 -2.50 20.78 33.32
C ASP A 42 -3.60 19.99 32.57
N GLY A 43 -3.97 18.84 33.11
CA GLY A 43 -4.98 17.94 32.55
C GLY A 43 -4.43 16.90 31.54
N VAL A 44 -3.13 16.89 31.24
CA VAL A 44 -2.49 15.83 30.47
C VAL A 44 -2.06 14.72 31.43
N SER A 45 -2.45 13.48 31.13
CA SER A 45 -1.99 12.31 31.88
C SER A 45 -1.70 11.13 30.95
N ILE A 46 -0.74 10.30 31.37
CA ILE A 46 -0.23 9.16 30.61
C ILE A 46 -0.65 7.86 31.31
N GLY A 47 -1.24 6.96 30.57
CA GLY A 47 -1.60 5.63 31.05
C GLY A 47 -0.40 4.68 31.17
N PRO A 48 -0.61 3.47 31.66
CA PRO A 48 0.42 2.47 31.79
C PRO A 48 0.94 1.99 30.43
N HIS A 49 2.08 1.33 30.44
CA HIS A 49 2.63 0.64 29.27
C HIS A 49 1.73 -0.51 28.83
N GLU A 50 1.44 -0.55 27.52
CA GLU A 50 0.69 -1.65 26.90
C GLU A 50 1.56 -2.92 26.78
N ASP A 51 0.99 -4.07 27.14
CA ASP A 51 1.59 -5.38 26.89
C ASP A 51 1.26 -5.85 25.46
N LYS A 52 2.23 -5.77 24.57
CA LYS A 52 2.05 -5.96 23.12
C LYS A 52 2.59 -7.30 22.65
N MET A 53 2.04 -7.80 21.54
CA MET A 53 2.55 -8.98 20.82
C MET A 53 4.03 -8.82 20.43
N GLY A 54 4.39 -7.68 19.81
CA GLY A 54 5.74 -7.34 19.34
C GLY A 54 6.07 -5.88 19.61
N LEU A 55 7.25 -5.43 19.16
CA LEU A 55 7.79 -4.08 19.43
C LEU A 55 7.74 -3.75 20.94
N ARG A 56 8.03 -4.73 21.80
CA ARG A 56 7.84 -4.64 23.25
C ARG A 56 8.79 -3.65 23.94
N SER A 57 9.93 -3.35 23.30
CA SER A 57 10.89 -2.34 23.79
C SER A 57 10.45 -0.91 23.53
N SER A 58 9.45 -0.68 22.65
CA SER A 58 8.90 0.64 22.36
C SER A 58 7.84 1.00 23.39
N SER A 59 7.94 2.18 24.01
CA SER A 59 6.90 2.72 24.88
C SER A 59 5.63 2.95 24.07
N THR A 60 4.52 2.36 24.51
CA THR A 60 3.18 2.55 23.93
C THR A 60 2.19 2.69 25.07
N THR A 61 1.45 3.79 25.11
CA THR A 61 0.55 4.11 26.23
C THR A 61 -0.73 4.76 25.70
N THR A 62 -1.73 4.89 26.56
CA THR A 62 -2.80 5.86 26.37
C THR A 62 -2.33 7.24 26.78
N VAL A 63 -2.92 8.29 26.17
CA VAL A 63 -2.73 9.69 26.57
C VAL A 63 -4.12 10.30 26.77
N HIS A 64 -4.34 10.90 27.95
CA HIS A 64 -5.60 11.48 28.36
C HIS A 64 -5.49 13.00 28.39
N PHE A 65 -6.55 13.67 27.98
CA PHE A 65 -6.69 15.12 27.99
C PHE A 65 -7.99 15.45 28.75
N ASP A 66 -7.86 16.13 29.87
CA ASP A 66 -8.99 16.60 30.68
C ASP A 66 -8.92 18.13 30.85
N ASN A 67 -9.79 18.84 30.14
CA ASN A 67 -9.85 20.27 30.10
C ASN A 67 -8.51 21.00 29.83
N VAL A 68 -7.62 20.34 29.07
CA VAL A 68 -6.29 20.88 28.73
C VAL A 68 -6.44 22.19 27.97
N ARG A 69 -5.89 23.27 28.54
CA ARG A 69 -5.83 24.59 27.90
C ARG A 69 -4.60 24.68 27.02
N VAL A 70 -4.81 24.71 25.70
CA VAL A 70 -3.73 24.82 24.72
C VAL A 70 -3.68 26.26 24.20
N PRO A 71 -2.56 26.98 24.34
CA PRO A 71 -2.42 28.35 23.82
C PRO A 71 -2.61 28.39 22.30
N ASN A 72 -3.17 29.48 21.77
CA ASN A 72 -3.32 29.65 20.32
C ASN A 72 -2.00 29.58 19.55
N ALA A 73 -0.89 29.97 20.16
CA ALA A 73 0.46 29.85 19.58
C ALA A 73 0.88 28.39 19.32
N ASN A 74 0.25 27.42 19.97
CA ASN A 74 0.52 26.01 19.82
C ASN A 74 -0.35 25.34 18.74
N VAL A 75 -1.13 26.11 17.97
CA VAL A 75 -1.82 25.58 16.78
C VAL A 75 -0.78 25.26 15.71
N LEU A 76 -0.80 24.01 15.25
CA LEU A 76 0.09 23.53 14.19
C LEU A 76 -0.54 23.80 12.82
N GLY A 77 -0.01 24.79 12.11
CA GLY A 77 -0.58 25.28 10.87
C GLY A 77 -1.80 26.18 11.10
N GLU A 78 -2.86 26.00 10.31
CA GLU A 78 -4.09 26.81 10.38
C GLU A 78 -5.23 26.02 11.04
N LEU A 79 -6.14 26.74 11.67
CA LEU A 79 -7.37 26.18 12.22
C LEU A 79 -8.17 25.46 11.13
N GLY A 80 -8.59 24.23 11.40
CA GLY A 80 -9.36 23.42 10.46
C GLY A 80 -8.55 22.74 9.36
N GLN A 81 -7.23 22.95 9.29
CA GLN A 81 -6.34 22.31 8.30
C GLN A 81 -5.56 21.10 8.84
N GLY A 82 -5.87 20.64 10.04
CA GLY A 82 -5.15 19.53 10.69
C GLY A 82 -5.19 18.23 9.90
N PHE A 83 -6.23 17.97 9.10
CA PHE A 83 -6.27 16.78 8.24
C PHE A 83 -5.17 16.81 7.17
N LYS A 84 -4.93 17.96 6.54
CA LYS A 84 -3.87 18.13 5.55
C LYS A 84 -2.49 17.91 6.16
N VAL A 85 -2.26 18.46 7.36
CA VAL A 85 -1.02 18.25 8.11
C VAL A 85 -0.83 16.78 8.47
N ALA A 86 -1.86 16.11 8.98
CA ALA A 86 -1.82 14.68 9.31
C ALA A 86 -1.49 13.82 8.08
N MET A 87 -2.10 14.10 6.93
CA MET A 87 -1.83 13.35 5.70
C MET A 87 -0.39 13.52 5.21
N ALA A 88 0.19 14.71 5.31
CA ALA A 88 1.59 14.94 4.95
C ALA A 88 2.56 14.11 5.85
N ILE A 89 2.31 14.10 7.16
CA ILE A 89 3.09 13.29 8.12
C ILE A 89 2.96 11.79 7.80
N LEU A 90 1.73 11.31 7.57
CA LEU A 90 1.45 9.90 7.28
C LEU A 90 2.11 9.44 5.97
N ASN A 91 2.16 10.27 4.94
CA ASN A 91 2.81 9.90 3.67
C ASN A 91 4.32 9.67 3.86
N SER A 92 5.00 10.52 4.64
CA SER A 92 6.41 10.33 5.01
C SER A 92 6.61 9.06 5.83
N GLY A 93 5.77 8.83 6.85
CA GLY A 93 5.81 7.62 7.69
C GLY A 93 5.62 6.33 6.89
N ARG A 94 4.68 6.31 5.93
CA ARG A 94 4.42 5.16 5.04
C ARG A 94 5.64 4.81 4.19
N THR A 95 6.31 5.81 3.63
CA THR A 95 7.54 5.60 2.84
C THR A 95 8.66 5.03 3.71
N GLY A 96 8.87 5.60 4.91
CA GLY A 96 9.84 5.10 5.89
C GLY A 96 9.58 3.66 6.31
N LEU A 97 8.29 3.29 6.52
CA LEU A 97 7.90 1.93 6.87
C LEU A 97 8.17 0.94 5.72
N GLY A 98 7.98 1.37 4.47
CA GLY A 98 8.38 0.60 3.29
C GLY A 98 9.87 0.29 3.30
N GLY A 99 10.72 1.29 3.53
CA GLY A 99 12.19 1.14 3.62
C GLY A 99 12.63 0.21 4.74
N GLY A 100 12.06 0.38 5.94
CA GLY A 100 12.32 -0.51 7.08
C GLY A 100 11.93 -1.96 6.80
N SER A 101 10.83 -2.18 6.06
CA SER A 101 10.40 -3.52 5.64
C SER A 101 11.42 -4.19 4.71
N VAL A 102 11.99 -3.44 3.76
CA VAL A 102 13.05 -3.93 2.86
C VAL A 102 14.30 -4.33 3.65
N GLY A 103 14.75 -3.50 4.58
CA GLY A 103 15.90 -3.81 5.44
C GLY A 103 15.70 -5.09 6.25
N ALA A 104 14.50 -5.28 6.82
CA ALA A 104 14.15 -6.49 7.55
C ALA A 104 14.14 -7.74 6.64
N MET A 105 13.60 -7.64 5.42
CA MET A 105 13.61 -8.74 4.44
C MET A 105 15.03 -9.16 4.07
N LYS A 106 15.94 -8.21 3.82
CA LYS A 106 17.35 -8.51 3.52
C LYS A 106 18.00 -9.32 4.64
N ASN A 107 17.76 -8.93 5.90
CA ASN A 107 18.27 -9.66 7.05
C ASN A 107 17.65 -11.09 7.17
N LEU A 108 16.34 -11.21 6.99
CA LEU A 108 15.64 -12.50 7.02
C LEU A 108 16.13 -13.46 5.92
N ILE A 109 16.37 -12.96 4.71
CA ILE A 109 16.94 -13.75 3.60
C ILE A 109 18.31 -14.25 3.98
N LYS A 110 19.18 -13.39 4.56
CA LYS A 110 20.52 -13.79 5.03
C LYS A 110 20.41 -14.91 6.07
N MET A 111 19.56 -14.74 7.07
CA MET A 111 19.38 -15.73 8.14
C MET A 111 18.84 -17.05 7.60
N ALA A 112 17.80 -17.02 6.77
CA ALA A 112 17.19 -18.20 6.18
C ALA A 112 18.15 -18.97 5.26
N THR A 113 18.97 -18.25 4.49
CA THR A 113 19.98 -18.87 3.60
C THR A 113 21.11 -19.53 4.39
N LEU A 114 21.60 -18.93 5.46
CA LEU A 114 22.60 -19.52 6.35
C LEU A 114 22.05 -20.79 6.99
N GLN A 115 20.87 -20.73 7.61
CA GLN A 115 20.19 -21.86 8.19
C GLN A 115 19.97 -23.01 7.20
N ALA A 116 19.56 -22.69 5.96
CA ALA A 116 19.33 -23.68 4.93
C ALA A 116 20.62 -24.38 4.47
N LYS A 117 21.76 -23.69 4.49
CA LYS A 117 23.08 -24.27 4.15
C LYS A 117 23.63 -25.16 5.25
N GLU A 118 23.39 -24.81 6.51
CA GLU A 118 23.92 -25.55 7.68
C GLU A 118 23.06 -26.75 8.05
N ARG A 119 21.72 -26.61 8.02
CA ARG A 119 20.81 -27.67 8.43
C ARG A 119 20.79 -28.81 7.41
N LYS A 120 21.11 -30.00 7.85
CA LYS A 120 21.06 -31.23 7.06
C LYS A 120 19.85 -32.09 7.39
N THR A 121 19.22 -32.67 6.37
CA THR A 121 18.18 -33.69 6.48
C THR A 121 18.43 -34.73 5.38
N PHE A 122 18.24 -36.00 5.70
CA PHE A 122 18.51 -37.12 4.76
C PHE A 122 19.91 -37.03 4.11
N GLY A 123 20.91 -36.67 4.92
CA GLY A 123 22.34 -36.65 4.50
C GLY A 123 22.81 -35.36 3.80
N GLU A 124 21.91 -34.43 3.42
CA GLU A 124 22.26 -33.25 2.63
C GLU A 124 21.72 -31.95 3.27
N PRO A 125 22.35 -30.79 2.99
CA PRO A 125 21.79 -29.49 3.38
C PRO A 125 20.38 -29.30 2.82
N ILE A 126 19.47 -28.69 3.61
CA ILE A 126 18.11 -28.42 3.11
C ILE A 126 18.11 -27.41 1.95
N ALA A 127 19.15 -26.62 1.79
CA ALA A 127 19.35 -25.71 0.64
C ALA A 127 19.32 -26.42 -0.71
N THR A 128 19.59 -27.75 -0.76
CA THR A 128 19.52 -28.54 -2.01
C THR A 128 18.08 -28.83 -2.44
N ARG A 129 17.13 -28.75 -1.52
CA ARG A 129 15.73 -29.13 -1.73
C ARG A 129 14.97 -28.10 -2.55
N GLY A 130 14.22 -28.55 -3.58
CA GLY A 130 13.47 -27.67 -4.50
C GLY A 130 12.49 -26.74 -3.81
N LEU A 131 11.77 -27.20 -2.77
CA LEU A 131 10.82 -26.37 -2.03
C LEU A 131 11.51 -25.28 -1.21
N ILE A 132 12.70 -25.54 -0.66
CA ILE A 132 13.50 -24.53 0.05
C ILE A 132 14.02 -23.47 -0.96
N LYS A 133 14.54 -23.94 -2.11
CA LYS A 133 14.95 -23.03 -3.20
C LYS A 133 13.82 -22.15 -3.68
N LYS A 134 12.59 -22.70 -3.81
CA LYS A 134 11.39 -21.94 -4.17
C LYS A 134 11.13 -20.82 -3.16
N LYS A 135 11.07 -21.13 -1.86
CA LYS A 135 10.84 -20.15 -0.78
C LYS A 135 11.87 -19.02 -0.81
N VAL A 136 13.15 -19.36 -0.84
CA VAL A 136 14.23 -18.35 -0.88
C VAL A 136 14.16 -17.52 -2.17
N GLY A 137 13.87 -18.12 -3.32
CA GLY A 137 13.70 -17.41 -4.59
C GLY A 137 12.54 -16.41 -4.54
N GLU A 138 11.40 -16.80 -3.96
CA GLU A 138 10.25 -15.91 -3.75
C GLU A 138 10.58 -14.76 -2.79
N MET A 139 11.29 -15.03 -1.68
CA MET A 139 11.77 -13.99 -0.75
C MET A 139 12.69 -12.98 -1.45
N VAL A 140 13.58 -13.42 -2.33
CA VAL A 140 14.48 -12.55 -3.12
C VAL A 140 13.68 -11.67 -4.07
N ILE A 141 12.70 -12.23 -4.79
CA ILE A 141 11.84 -11.48 -5.70
C ILE A 141 11.04 -10.43 -4.92
N ASP A 142 10.39 -10.81 -3.81
CA ASP A 142 9.63 -9.93 -2.95
C ASP A 142 10.49 -8.76 -2.42
N CYS A 143 11.71 -9.05 -1.97
CA CYS A 143 12.63 -8.04 -1.46
C CYS A 143 13.09 -7.07 -2.57
N TYR A 144 13.51 -7.58 -3.73
CA TYR A 144 14.00 -6.77 -4.84
C TYR A 144 12.92 -5.84 -5.40
N THR A 145 11.71 -6.37 -5.61
CA THR A 145 10.59 -5.60 -6.15
C THR A 145 10.02 -4.59 -5.14
N ALA A 146 10.01 -4.94 -3.86
CA ALA A 146 9.65 -3.99 -2.79
C ALA A 146 10.68 -2.86 -2.69
N GLU A 147 11.97 -3.16 -2.78
CA GLU A 147 13.02 -2.15 -2.80
C GLU A 147 12.89 -1.23 -4.02
N ALA A 148 12.62 -1.77 -5.21
CA ALA A 148 12.38 -0.97 -6.40
C ALA A 148 11.21 0.02 -6.20
N ALA A 149 10.09 -0.45 -5.64
CA ALA A 149 8.92 0.39 -5.37
C ALA A 149 9.23 1.49 -4.34
N VAL A 150 9.91 1.17 -3.25
CA VAL A 150 10.27 2.14 -2.19
C VAL A 150 11.26 3.18 -2.73
N THR A 151 12.28 2.75 -3.48
CA THR A 151 13.27 3.64 -4.08
C THR A 151 12.63 4.57 -5.11
N MET A 152 11.68 4.08 -5.90
CA MET A 152 10.92 4.92 -6.84
C MET A 152 10.18 6.04 -6.10
N VAL A 153 9.52 5.74 -4.99
CA VAL A 153 8.84 6.77 -4.17
C VAL A 153 9.85 7.77 -3.60
N GLY A 154 11.00 7.29 -3.10
CA GLY A 154 12.09 8.16 -2.64
C GLY A 154 12.56 9.10 -3.75
N GLY A 155 12.78 8.59 -4.95
CA GLY A 155 13.17 9.40 -6.11
C GLY A 155 12.14 10.45 -6.52
N LEU A 156 10.83 10.14 -6.41
CA LEU A 156 9.76 11.13 -6.63
C LEU A 156 9.83 12.26 -5.60
N ILE A 157 10.07 11.95 -4.33
CA ILE A 157 10.21 12.93 -3.26
C ILE A 157 11.43 13.81 -3.51
N ASP A 158 12.59 13.23 -3.83
CA ASP A 158 13.83 13.93 -4.11
C ASP A 158 13.73 14.82 -5.34
N ALA A 159 12.93 14.42 -6.34
CA ALA A 159 12.61 15.23 -7.52
C ALA A 159 11.60 16.36 -7.24
N GLY A 160 11.11 16.49 -5.99
CA GLY A 160 10.24 17.59 -5.57
C GLY A 160 8.74 17.37 -5.85
N TYR A 161 8.31 16.15 -6.20
CA TYR A 161 6.90 15.84 -6.34
C TYR A 161 6.18 15.96 -5.00
N LYS A 162 5.08 16.72 -4.98
CA LYS A 162 4.28 16.96 -3.77
C LYS A 162 3.13 15.97 -3.60
N GLU A 163 2.62 15.46 -4.71
CA GLU A 163 1.45 14.57 -4.79
C GLU A 163 1.94 13.12 -5.00
N TYR A 164 2.41 12.48 -3.93
CA TYR A 164 2.90 11.08 -3.93
C TYR A 164 2.14 10.19 -2.93
N GLN A 165 0.94 10.60 -2.55
CA GLN A 165 0.13 9.90 -1.54
C GLN A 165 -0.24 8.47 -1.95
N VAL A 166 -0.57 8.25 -3.22
CA VAL A 166 -0.94 6.93 -3.75
C VAL A 166 0.29 6.03 -3.79
N GLU A 167 1.40 6.53 -4.28
CA GLU A 167 2.68 5.81 -4.38
C GLU A 167 3.22 5.44 -3.00
N ALA A 168 3.16 6.36 -2.03
CA ALA A 168 3.53 6.08 -0.64
C ALA A 168 2.64 4.99 -0.02
N ALA A 169 1.33 5.02 -0.29
CA ALA A 169 0.42 3.98 0.16
C ALA A 169 0.72 2.63 -0.51
N ILE A 170 0.99 2.60 -1.82
CA ILE A 170 1.37 1.39 -2.56
C ILE A 170 2.66 0.81 -1.98
N SER A 171 3.70 1.62 -1.79
CA SER A 171 4.99 1.15 -1.27
C SER A 171 4.84 0.53 0.11
N LYS A 172 4.07 1.17 1.02
CA LYS A 172 3.78 0.64 2.35
C LYS A 172 3.03 -0.68 2.30
N VAL A 173 1.92 -0.74 1.57
CA VAL A 173 1.11 -1.96 1.45
C VAL A 173 1.96 -3.10 0.89
N TYR A 174 2.61 -2.88 -0.23
CA TYR A 174 3.39 -3.91 -0.91
C TYR A 174 4.56 -4.42 -0.07
N ALA A 175 5.40 -3.52 0.45
CA ALA A 175 6.58 -3.89 1.22
C ALA A 175 6.22 -4.60 2.54
N THR A 176 5.16 -4.18 3.23
CA THR A 176 4.74 -4.84 4.49
C THR A 176 4.09 -6.21 4.27
N GLU A 177 3.38 -6.42 3.15
CA GLU A 177 2.89 -7.75 2.75
C GLU A 177 4.05 -8.68 2.36
N CYS A 178 5.04 -8.17 1.63
CA CYS A 178 6.25 -8.92 1.29
C CYS A 178 7.04 -9.28 2.55
N LEU A 179 7.23 -8.34 3.48
CA LEU A 179 7.90 -8.61 4.76
C LEU A 179 7.19 -9.69 5.55
N TRP A 180 5.86 -9.63 5.65
CA TRP A 180 5.08 -10.64 6.37
C TRP A 180 5.31 -12.05 5.79
N ARG A 181 5.22 -12.21 4.47
CA ARG A 181 5.51 -13.49 3.81
C ARG A 181 6.95 -13.94 4.04
N THR A 182 7.91 -13.03 3.90
CA THR A 182 9.34 -13.32 4.10
C THR A 182 9.63 -13.75 5.53
N ALA A 183 8.99 -13.13 6.55
CA ALA A 183 9.18 -13.47 7.95
C ALA A 183 8.61 -14.87 8.29
N ASP A 184 7.41 -15.17 7.78
CA ASP A 184 6.77 -16.46 7.95
C ASP A 184 7.60 -17.59 7.29
N GLU A 185 8.06 -17.37 6.05
CA GLU A 185 8.87 -18.34 5.34
C GLU A 185 10.28 -18.53 5.93
N ALA A 186 10.88 -17.48 6.45
CA ALA A 186 12.17 -17.58 7.13
C ALA A 186 12.05 -18.42 8.42
N LEU A 187 11.00 -18.19 9.19
CA LEU A 187 10.67 -19.00 10.39
C LEU A 187 10.42 -20.45 9.98
N GLN A 188 9.65 -20.69 8.92
CA GLN A 188 9.35 -22.03 8.40
C GLN A 188 10.62 -22.77 7.95
N ILE A 189 11.55 -22.09 7.27
CA ILE A 189 12.84 -22.66 6.88
C ILE A 189 13.69 -23.04 8.10
N ALA A 190 13.63 -22.23 9.16
CA ALA A 190 14.33 -22.52 10.41
C ALA A 190 13.73 -23.69 11.19
N GLY A 191 12.49 -24.08 10.91
CA GLY A 191 11.80 -25.21 11.57
C GLY A 191 11.68 -24.99 13.07
N GLY A 192 11.98 -25.99 13.90
CA GLY A 192 11.90 -25.89 15.35
C GLY A 192 12.71 -24.72 15.93
N ASN A 193 13.89 -24.45 15.40
CA ASN A 193 14.70 -23.29 15.78
C ASN A 193 13.98 -21.97 15.52
N GLY A 194 13.18 -21.88 14.47
CA GLY A 194 12.38 -20.70 14.17
C GLY A 194 11.32 -20.37 15.22
N TYR A 195 10.83 -21.38 15.91
CA TYR A 195 9.80 -21.26 16.94
C TYR A 195 10.36 -20.95 18.34
N MET A 196 11.66 -21.21 18.54
CA MET A 196 12.31 -21.04 19.86
C MET A 196 12.82 -19.61 20.03
N ARG A 197 12.64 -19.04 21.24
CA ARG A 197 13.04 -17.68 21.61
C ARG A 197 14.55 -17.41 21.59
N GLU A 198 15.36 -18.45 21.59
CA GLU A 198 16.82 -18.38 21.46
C GLU A 198 17.24 -17.81 20.09
N TYR A 199 16.37 -17.94 19.08
CA TYR A 199 16.56 -17.45 17.74
C TYR A 199 15.65 -16.25 17.46
N PRO A 200 16.06 -15.32 16.59
CA PRO A 200 15.31 -14.08 16.38
C PRO A 200 14.04 -14.20 15.50
N TYR A 201 13.79 -15.35 14.87
CA TYR A 201 12.72 -15.51 13.88
C TYR A 201 11.33 -15.22 14.47
N GLU A 202 10.99 -15.83 15.60
CA GLU A 202 9.68 -15.67 16.24
C GLU A 202 9.45 -14.21 16.66
N ARG A 203 10.50 -13.54 17.17
CA ARG A 203 10.43 -12.14 17.54
C ARG A 203 10.19 -11.24 16.31
N ILE A 204 10.88 -11.50 15.20
CA ILE A 204 10.71 -10.72 13.97
C ILE A 204 9.28 -10.90 13.42
N VAL A 205 8.72 -12.11 13.46
CA VAL A 205 7.32 -12.36 13.09
C VAL A 205 6.37 -11.54 13.97
N ARG A 206 6.55 -11.54 15.29
CA ARG A 206 5.73 -10.73 16.20
C ARG A 206 5.89 -9.23 15.95
N ASP A 207 7.12 -8.76 15.74
CA ASP A 207 7.42 -7.34 15.55
C ASP A 207 6.91 -6.82 14.22
N CYS A 208 7.00 -7.59 13.13
CA CYS A 208 6.55 -7.14 11.82
C CYS A 208 5.02 -7.23 11.63
N ARG A 209 4.30 -7.98 12.49
CA ARG A 209 2.85 -8.16 12.31
C ARG A 209 2.06 -6.87 12.34
N ILE A 210 2.47 -5.92 13.17
CA ILE A 210 1.82 -4.61 13.30
C ILE A 210 1.93 -3.75 12.02
N ASN A 211 2.96 -4.00 11.18
CA ASN A 211 3.21 -3.19 9.98
C ASN A 211 2.05 -3.20 8.99
N ARG A 212 1.20 -4.23 9.02
CA ARG A 212 -0.02 -4.32 8.20
C ARG A 212 -1.22 -3.58 8.83
N ILE A 213 -1.09 -3.11 10.07
CA ILE A 213 -2.18 -2.51 10.88
C ILE A 213 -2.01 -1.01 11.03
N PHE A 214 -0.86 -0.55 11.57
CA PHE A 214 -0.64 0.88 11.84
C PHE A 214 -0.31 1.67 10.56
N GLU A 215 -0.23 3.00 10.66
CA GLU A 215 -0.07 3.93 9.52
C GLU A 215 -1.19 3.82 8.46
N GLY A 216 -2.36 3.32 8.89
CA GLY A 216 -3.47 2.90 8.07
C GLY A 216 -3.38 1.42 7.70
N THR A 217 -4.42 0.65 8.06
CA THR A 217 -4.42 -0.79 7.72
C THR A 217 -4.28 -0.99 6.22
N ASN A 218 -3.67 -2.10 5.83
CA ASN A 218 -3.43 -2.37 4.42
C ASN A 218 -4.73 -2.44 3.61
N GLU A 219 -5.84 -2.81 4.24
CA GLU A 219 -7.18 -2.79 3.66
C GLU A 219 -7.65 -1.35 3.37
N ILE A 220 -7.53 -0.47 4.37
CA ILE A 220 -7.90 0.95 4.24
C ILE A 220 -7.02 1.67 3.21
N LEU A 221 -5.72 1.35 3.16
CA LEU A 221 -4.83 1.92 2.15
C LEU A 221 -5.18 1.46 0.74
N ARG A 222 -5.64 0.21 0.55
CA ARG A 222 -6.15 -0.23 -0.75
C ARG A 222 -7.39 0.55 -1.17
N LEU A 223 -8.28 0.88 -0.24
CA LEU A 223 -9.42 1.76 -0.54
C LEU A 223 -8.94 3.17 -0.91
N LEU A 224 -7.97 3.73 -0.17
CA LEU A 224 -7.37 5.03 -0.47
C LEU A 224 -6.78 5.05 -1.90
N ILE A 225 -5.96 4.06 -2.26
CA ILE A 225 -5.33 3.92 -3.58
C ILE A 225 -6.40 3.94 -4.69
N ALA A 226 -7.41 3.08 -4.57
CA ALA A 226 -8.45 2.97 -5.59
C ALA A 226 -9.33 4.21 -5.67
N LEU A 227 -9.78 4.75 -4.53
CA LEU A 227 -10.71 5.88 -4.50
C LEU A 227 -10.04 7.18 -4.96
N THR A 228 -8.75 7.40 -4.64
CA THR A 228 -8.01 8.56 -5.12
C THR A 228 -7.90 8.51 -6.64
N ALA A 229 -7.45 7.39 -7.22
CA ALA A 229 -7.35 7.23 -8.66
C ALA A 229 -8.71 7.38 -9.37
N MET A 230 -9.79 6.84 -8.79
CA MET A 230 -11.13 7.00 -9.37
C MET A 230 -11.65 8.43 -9.25
N ASN A 231 -11.31 9.17 -8.20
CA ASN A 231 -11.68 10.57 -8.06
C ASN A 231 -11.01 11.44 -9.14
N ASP A 232 -9.75 11.18 -9.46
CA ASP A 232 -9.02 11.91 -10.51
C ASP A 232 -9.66 11.67 -11.88
N VAL A 233 -10.03 10.43 -12.18
CA VAL A 233 -10.77 10.11 -13.42
C VAL A 233 -12.17 10.74 -13.41
N ALA A 234 -12.88 10.68 -12.29
CA ALA A 234 -14.23 11.24 -12.16
C ALA A 234 -14.26 12.76 -12.24
N SER A 235 -13.21 13.46 -11.76
CA SER A 235 -13.09 14.92 -11.91
C SER A 235 -12.98 15.32 -13.37
N GLN A 236 -12.15 14.61 -14.16
CA GLN A 236 -12.05 14.83 -15.60
C GLN A 236 -13.40 14.56 -16.32
N LEU A 237 -14.17 13.57 -15.89
CA LEU A 237 -15.50 13.27 -16.44
C LEU A 237 -16.55 14.35 -16.08
N LYS A 238 -16.43 14.99 -14.91
CA LYS A 238 -17.30 16.11 -14.50
C LYS A 238 -17.08 17.34 -15.35
N ASP A 239 -15.83 17.64 -15.68
CA ASP A 239 -15.49 18.77 -16.56
C ASP A 239 -16.11 18.56 -17.94
N VAL A 240 -16.08 17.33 -18.47
CA VAL A 240 -16.79 16.96 -19.68
C VAL A 240 -18.30 17.11 -19.54
N SER A 241 -18.88 16.64 -18.41
CA SER A 241 -20.33 16.75 -18.18
C SER A 241 -20.81 18.19 -17.96
N SER A 242 -20.01 19.05 -17.30
CA SER A 242 -20.32 20.46 -17.13
C SER A 242 -20.23 21.21 -18.47
N THR A 243 -19.25 20.85 -19.30
CA THR A 243 -19.13 21.38 -20.66
C THR A 243 -20.29 20.94 -21.56
N MET A 244 -20.79 19.69 -21.39
CA MET A 244 -22.00 19.23 -22.10
C MET A 244 -23.24 20.06 -21.75
N LYS A 245 -23.39 20.49 -20.51
CA LYS A 245 -24.48 21.41 -20.11
C LYS A 245 -24.32 22.81 -20.70
N GLY A 246 -23.08 23.23 -20.95
CA GLY A 246 -22.75 24.50 -21.59
C GLY A 246 -22.79 24.50 -23.12
N ILE A 247 -22.86 23.33 -23.77
CA ILE A 247 -22.87 23.16 -25.24
C ILE A 247 -24.03 23.95 -25.91
N PHE A 248 -25.16 24.08 -25.23
CA PHE A 248 -26.27 24.85 -25.73
C PHE A 248 -26.00 26.37 -25.76
N ASN A 249 -25.02 26.85 -24.99
CA ASN A 249 -24.64 28.25 -24.89
C ASN A 249 -23.39 28.60 -25.68
N GLU A 250 -22.45 27.65 -25.92
CA GLU A 250 -21.23 27.84 -26.68
C GLU A 250 -20.86 26.58 -27.50
N PRO A 251 -21.47 26.36 -28.68
CA PRO A 251 -21.35 25.11 -29.46
C PRO A 251 -19.94 24.73 -29.88
N ILE A 252 -19.07 25.72 -30.15
CA ILE A 252 -17.73 25.51 -30.74
C ILE A 252 -16.73 24.93 -29.72
N LYS A 253 -16.78 25.39 -28.47
CA LYS A 253 -15.92 24.86 -27.38
C LYS A 253 -16.34 23.46 -26.92
N GLY A 254 -17.66 23.20 -26.89
CA GLY A 254 -18.21 21.91 -26.48
C GLY A 254 -17.89 20.77 -27.43
N PHE A 255 -17.77 21.05 -28.73
CA PHE A 255 -17.48 20.03 -29.76
C PHE A 255 -16.06 19.44 -29.63
N GLY A 256 -15.06 20.27 -29.27
CA GLY A 256 -13.68 19.84 -29.05
C GLY A 256 -13.58 18.85 -27.87
N VAL A 257 -14.21 19.19 -26.73
CA VAL A 257 -14.22 18.34 -25.52
C VAL A 257 -14.97 17.03 -25.74
N LEU A 258 -16.08 17.06 -26.47
CA LEU A 258 -16.83 15.85 -26.85
C LEU A 258 -16.02 14.94 -27.78
N SER A 259 -15.30 15.52 -28.76
CA SER A 259 -14.48 14.75 -29.68
C SER A 259 -13.29 14.11 -28.97
N ASP A 260 -12.67 14.79 -28.00
CA ASP A 260 -11.57 14.26 -27.18
C ASP A 260 -12.05 13.17 -26.22
N TYR A 261 -13.21 13.33 -25.62
CA TYR A 261 -13.85 12.27 -24.82
C TYR A 261 -14.19 11.06 -25.66
N ALA A 262 -14.82 11.24 -26.84
CA ALA A 262 -15.15 10.16 -27.75
C ALA A 262 -13.89 9.42 -28.24
N ARG A 263 -12.81 10.16 -28.51
CA ARG A 263 -11.51 9.62 -28.93
C ARG A 263 -10.84 8.83 -27.81
N LYS A 264 -10.79 9.36 -26.57
CA LYS A 264 -10.30 8.65 -25.38
C LYS A 264 -11.13 7.38 -25.10
N HIS A 265 -12.45 7.47 -25.25
CA HIS A 265 -13.35 6.34 -25.05
C HIS A 265 -13.21 5.26 -26.13
N ALA A 266 -13.04 5.66 -27.39
CA ALA A 266 -12.76 4.75 -28.50
C ALA A 266 -11.37 4.10 -28.32
N ALA A 267 -10.35 4.86 -27.89
CA ALA A 267 -9.02 4.36 -27.59
C ALA A 267 -9.03 3.31 -26.47
N LEU A 268 -9.82 3.50 -25.40
CA LEU A 268 -9.98 2.53 -24.33
C LEU A 268 -10.65 1.22 -24.82
N ARG A 269 -11.61 1.31 -25.75
CA ARG A 269 -12.30 0.15 -26.33
C ARG A 269 -11.49 -0.58 -27.39
N THR A 270 -10.85 0.15 -28.28
CA THR A 270 -10.15 -0.43 -29.43
C THR A 270 -8.67 -0.73 -29.15
N GLY A 271 -8.12 -0.14 -28.08
CA GLY A 271 -6.69 -0.23 -27.78
C GLY A 271 -5.80 0.57 -28.71
N ILE A 272 -6.39 1.45 -29.56
CA ILE A 272 -5.66 2.34 -30.48
C ILE A 272 -5.47 3.69 -29.78
N GLY A 273 -4.23 4.01 -29.42
CA GLY A 273 -3.85 5.26 -28.74
C GLY A 273 -3.90 5.20 -27.21
N GLY A 274 -3.01 5.93 -26.55
CA GLY A 274 -3.03 6.10 -25.09
C GLY A 274 -2.44 4.95 -24.26
N ARG A 275 -1.49 4.18 -24.81
CA ARG A 275 -0.67 3.26 -24.02
C ARG A 275 0.44 4.05 -23.35
N ALA A 276 0.64 3.85 -22.04
CA ALA A 276 1.90 4.20 -21.41
C ALA A 276 3.00 3.40 -22.10
N LYS A 277 4.02 4.06 -22.62
CA LYS A 277 5.14 3.40 -23.29
C LYS A 277 6.42 3.76 -22.55
N PHE A 278 7.27 2.77 -22.43
CA PHE A 278 8.67 3.00 -22.09
C PHE A 278 9.45 3.26 -23.39
N GLU A 279 10.32 4.25 -23.38
CA GLU A 279 11.22 4.55 -24.49
C GLU A 279 12.66 4.26 -24.07
N GLY A 280 13.49 3.80 -25.01
CA GLY A 280 14.92 3.59 -24.78
C GLY A 280 15.30 2.41 -23.90
N LEU A 281 14.39 1.43 -23.72
CA LEU A 281 14.70 0.23 -22.93
C LEU A 281 15.61 -0.75 -23.71
N ASP A 282 16.46 -1.45 -22.94
CA ASP A 282 17.27 -2.54 -23.46
C ASP A 282 16.40 -3.69 -23.99
N GLU A 283 16.89 -4.34 -25.06
CA GLU A 283 16.19 -5.44 -25.73
C GLU A 283 15.86 -6.59 -24.78
N ALA A 284 16.72 -6.86 -23.78
CA ALA A 284 16.56 -7.94 -22.81
C ALA A 284 15.30 -7.85 -21.94
N ILE A 285 14.69 -6.64 -21.84
CA ILE A 285 13.52 -6.37 -21.00
C ILE A 285 12.32 -5.79 -21.75
N GLN A 286 12.36 -5.70 -23.07
CA GLN A 286 11.26 -5.16 -23.88
C GLN A 286 9.97 -5.96 -23.73
N ASP A 287 10.04 -7.29 -23.63
CA ASP A 287 8.86 -8.14 -23.40
C ASP A 287 8.13 -7.77 -22.09
N GLN A 288 8.89 -7.44 -21.04
CA GLN A 288 8.33 -7.08 -19.74
C GLN A 288 7.68 -5.68 -19.78
N ALA A 289 8.28 -4.76 -20.50
CA ALA A 289 7.69 -3.46 -20.78
C ALA A 289 6.39 -3.60 -21.58
N GLN A 290 6.37 -4.45 -22.61
CA GLN A 290 5.16 -4.73 -23.37
C GLN A 290 4.04 -5.32 -22.48
N ILE A 291 4.38 -6.23 -21.56
CA ILE A 291 3.40 -6.76 -20.58
C ILE A 291 2.83 -5.62 -19.74
N PHE A 292 3.65 -4.69 -19.24
CA PHE A 292 3.19 -3.52 -18.50
C PHE A 292 2.26 -2.66 -19.35
N GLU A 293 2.67 -2.29 -20.55
CA GLU A 293 1.92 -1.43 -21.48
C GLU A 293 0.55 -2.03 -21.83
N GLU A 294 0.50 -3.34 -22.08
CA GLU A 294 -0.76 -4.05 -22.32
C GLU A 294 -1.69 -4.03 -21.11
N HIS A 295 -1.13 -4.11 -19.89
CA HIS A 295 -1.91 -4.25 -18.66
C HIS A 295 -2.33 -2.91 -18.06
N THR A 296 -1.71 -1.78 -18.41
CA THR A 296 -2.23 -0.43 -18.13
C THR A 296 -3.62 -0.21 -18.74
N ARG A 297 -3.90 -0.85 -19.89
CA ARG A 297 -5.22 -0.85 -20.49
C ARG A 297 -6.27 -1.55 -19.60
N TYR A 298 -5.91 -2.64 -18.91
CA TYR A 298 -6.82 -3.29 -17.96
C TYR A 298 -7.16 -2.38 -16.78
N LEU A 299 -6.22 -1.58 -16.30
CA LEU A 299 -6.49 -0.59 -15.26
C LEU A 299 -7.51 0.44 -15.73
N ALA A 300 -7.30 1.04 -16.90
CA ALA A 300 -8.21 2.03 -17.47
C ALA A 300 -9.62 1.45 -17.72
N GLN A 301 -9.71 0.24 -18.27
CA GLN A 301 -10.98 -0.46 -18.48
C GLN A 301 -11.67 -0.83 -17.17
N ALA A 302 -10.91 -1.27 -16.15
CA ALA A 302 -11.44 -1.59 -14.83
C ALA A 302 -12.04 -0.35 -14.17
N THR A 303 -11.34 0.77 -14.22
CA THR A 303 -11.80 2.04 -13.65
C THR A 303 -13.09 2.52 -14.33
N ASP A 304 -13.12 2.58 -15.66
CA ASP A 304 -14.33 2.96 -16.43
C ASP A 304 -15.53 2.05 -16.08
N LYS A 305 -15.30 0.75 -16.05
CA LYS A 305 -16.31 -0.25 -15.76
C LYS A 305 -16.89 -0.12 -14.35
N ILE A 306 -16.03 0.04 -13.35
CA ILE A 306 -16.42 0.21 -11.94
C ILE A 306 -17.20 1.51 -11.77
N LEU A 307 -16.73 2.62 -12.35
CA LEU A 307 -17.41 3.91 -12.28
C LEU A 307 -18.79 3.88 -12.94
N ARG A 308 -18.94 3.23 -14.09
CA ARG A 308 -20.24 3.05 -14.76
C ARG A 308 -21.21 2.18 -13.95
N LYS A 309 -20.69 1.09 -13.37
CA LYS A 309 -21.50 0.13 -12.62
C LYS A 309 -22.00 0.68 -11.30
N HIS A 310 -21.17 1.47 -10.60
CA HIS A 310 -21.43 1.86 -9.21
C HIS A 310 -21.60 3.38 -9.00
N GLY A 311 -21.08 4.21 -9.90
CA GLY A 311 -21.15 5.66 -9.75
C GLY A 311 -20.64 6.12 -8.37
N LYS A 312 -21.41 6.99 -7.70
CA LYS A 312 -21.07 7.48 -6.35
C LYS A 312 -21.13 6.40 -5.26
N ALA A 313 -21.87 5.31 -5.49
CA ALA A 313 -21.97 4.20 -4.53
C ALA A 313 -20.66 3.40 -4.38
N ILE A 314 -19.65 3.65 -5.21
CA ILE A 314 -18.35 2.99 -5.17
C ILE A 314 -17.66 3.08 -3.80
N ILE A 315 -17.89 4.16 -3.05
CA ILE A 315 -17.32 4.34 -1.70
C ILE A 315 -17.65 3.17 -0.78
N GLY A 316 -18.85 2.58 -0.92
CA GLY A 316 -19.29 1.39 -0.18
C GLY A 316 -18.96 0.04 -0.85
N LYS A 317 -18.38 0.03 -2.07
CA LYS A 317 -18.10 -1.19 -2.83
C LYS A 317 -16.66 -1.65 -2.65
N GLN A 318 -16.30 -2.03 -1.42
CA GLN A 318 -14.93 -2.32 -1.01
C GLN A 318 -14.28 -3.45 -1.81
N PHE A 319 -15.00 -4.51 -2.20
CA PHE A 319 -14.45 -5.59 -3.03
C PHE A 319 -13.99 -5.09 -4.41
N ALA A 320 -14.77 -4.22 -5.05
CA ALA A 320 -14.41 -3.65 -6.34
C ALA A 320 -13.19 -2.72 -6.22
N SER A 321 -13.19 -1.85 -5.19
CA SER A 321 -12.06 -0.96 -4.88
C SER A 321 -10.79 -1.74 -4.56
N HIS A 322 -10.89 -2.85 -3.80
CA HIS A 322 -9.75 -3.72 -3.49
C HIS A 322 -9.13 -4.29 -4.78
N ARG A 323 -9.93 -4.83 -5.70
CA ARG A 323 -9.43 -5.38 -6.97
C ARG A 323 -8.73 -4.33 -7.82
N LEU A 324 -9.28 -3.11 -7.86
CA LEU A 324 -8.65 -2.00 -8.57
C LEU A 324 -7.30 -1.63 -7.95
N ALA A 325 -7.24 -1.53 -6.63
CA ALA A 325 -6.01 -1.27 -5.91
C ALA A 325 -4.94 -2.33 -6.16
N GLU A 326 -5.30 -3.63 -6.16
CA GLU A 326 -4.36 -4.71 -6.48
C GLU A 326 -3.79 -4.60 -7.91
N ILE A 327 -4.62 -4.21 -8.90
CA ILE A 327 -4.14 -3.94 -10.26
C ILE A 327 -3.15 -2.77 -10.26
N MET A 328 -3.46 -1.69 -9.54
CA MET A 328 -2.59 -0.50 -9.44
C MET A 328 -1.27 -0.83 -8.76
N ILE A 329 -1.30 -1.59 -7.65
CA ILE A 329 -0.10 -2.02 -6.93
C ILE A 329 0.81 -2.84 -7.85
N ASP A 330 0.26 -3.86 -8.52
CA ASP A 330 1.03 -4.70 -9.44
C ASP A 330 1.67 -3.90 -10.58
N LEU A 331 0.94 -2.95 -11.17
CA LEU A 331 1.46 -2.09 -12.25
C LEU A 331 2.54 -1.13 -11.74
N PHE A 332 2.34 -0.47 -10.60
CA PHE A 332 3.34 0.43 -10.04
C PHE A 332 4.65 -0.30 -9.73
N VAL A 333 4.56 -1.46 -9.06
CA VAL A 333 5.73 -2.27 -8.71
C VAL A 333 6.42 -2.79 -9.98
N MET A 334 5.65 -3.14 -11.02
CA MET A 334 6.19 -3.56 -12.31
C MET A 334 6.98 -2.43 -12.97
N ALA A 335 6.43 -1.21 -13.02
CA ALA A 335 7.11 -0.03 -13.57
C ALA A 335 8.40 0.29 -12.80
N ALA A 336 8.35 0.29 -11.46
CA ALA A 336 9.51 0.52 -10.61
C ALA A 336 10.61 -0.53 -10.82
N THR A 337 10.22 -1.80 -10.98
CA THR A 337 11.16 -2.90 -11.21
C THR A 337 11.80 -2.82 -12.60
N ILE A 338 11.03 -2.51 -13.65
CA ILE A 338 11.53 -2.27 -15.01
C ILE A 338 12.57 -1.14 -14.99
N SER A 339 12.25 0.00 -14.37
CA SER A 339 13.15 1.15 -14.26
C SER A 339 14.44 0.80 -13.53
N ARG A 340 14.37 0.05 -12.43
CA ARG A 340 15.54 -0.39 -11.67
C ARG A 340 16.44 -1.33 -12.49
N VAL A 341 15.85 -2.31 -13.18
CA VAL A 341 16.62 -3.26 -14.00
C VAL A 341 17.24 -2.55 -15.20
N GLN A 342 16.54 -1.62 -15.84
CA GLN A 342 17.10 -0.79 -16.90
C GLN A 342 18.34 -0.01 -16.41
N ALA A 343 18.24 0.65 -15.26
CA ALA A 343 19.38 1.37 -14.66
C ALA A 343 20.57 0.44 -14.35
N SER A 344 20.29 -0.80 -13.91
CA SER A 344 21.36 -1.81 -13.69
C SER A 344 22.02 -2.24 -15.00
N ILE A 345 21.25 -2.42 -16.07
CA ILE A 345 21.77 -2.75 -17.41
C ILE A 345 22.62 -1.60 -17.94
N GLU A 346 22.17 -0.35 -17.82
CA GLU A 346 22.93 0.83 -18.25
C GLU A 346 24.26 0.97 -17.50
N ALA A 347 24.28 0.68 -16.21
CA ALA A 347 25.47 0.77 -15.39
C ALA A 347 26.47 -0.37 -15.59
N ASN A 348 26.00 -1.60 -15.80
CA ASN A 348 26.82 -2.82 -15.70
C ASN A 348 26.77 -3.72 -16.94
N GLY A 349 25.87 -3.46 -17.88
CA GLY A 349 25.59 -4.32 -19.03
C GLY A 349 24.58 -5.44 -18.72
N ALA A 350 23.88 -5.93 -19.75
CA ALA A 350 22.81 -6.92 -19.62
C ALA A 350 23.29 -8.27 -19.08
N GLU A 351 24.53 -8.68 -19.40
CA GLU A 351 25.12 -9.94 -18.92
C GLU A 351 25.29 -9.90 -17.38
N ALA A 352 25.87 -8.83 -16.85
CA ALA A 352 26.03 -8.65 -15.40
C ALA A 352 24.67 -8.52 -14.67
N ALA A 353 23.69 -7.87 -15.30
CA ALA A 353 22.33 -7.72 -14.78
C ALA A 353 21.42 -8.96 -14.99
N SER A 354 21.94 -10.08 -15.50
CA SER A 354 21.14 -11.25 -15.90
C SER A 354 20.22 -11.77 -14.78
N ARG A 355 20.68 -11.78 -13.52
CA ARG A 355 19.86 -12.22 -12.40
C ARG A 355 18.74 -11.24 -12.04
N GLU A 356 18.96 -9.95 -12.19
CA GLU A 356 17.93 -8.93 -12.01
C GLU A 356 16.88 -9.01 -13.13
N ILE A 357 17.32 -9.31 -14.36
CA ILE A 357 16.42 -9.60 -15.48
C ILE A 357 15.58 -10.86 -15.19
N ASP A 358 16.14 -11.92 -14.61
CA ASP A 358 15.38 -13.11 -14.19
C ASP A 358 14.33 -12.78 -13.12
N ILE A 359 14.66 -11.94 -12.15
CA ILE A 359 13.72 -11.44 -11.13
C ILE A 359 12.56 -10.71 -11.82
N LEU A 360 12.86 -9.76 -12.70
CA LEU A 360 11.86 -8.99 -13.43
C LEU A 360 10.95 -9.90 -14.26
N LYS A 361 11.52 -10.86 -15.01
CA LYS A 361 10.76 -11.82 -15.82
C LYS A 361 9.82 -12.67 -14.98
N THR A 362 10.28 -13.14 -13.83
CA THR A 362 9.46 -13.96 -12.93
C THR A 362 8.35 -13.15 -12.29
N PHE A 363 8.66 -11.96 -11.79
CA PHE A 363 7.70 -11.06 -11.19
C PHE A 363 6.61 -10.64 -12.18
N THR A 364 6.97 -10.19 -13.38
CA THR A 364 6.01 -9.70 -14.38
C THR A 364 5.05 -10.80 -14.86
N ARG A 365 5.52 -12.06 -14.97
CA ARG A 365 4.64 -13.21 -15.27
C ARG A 365 3.61 -13.43 -14.17
N ALA A 366 4.01 -13.37 -12.92
CA ALA A 366 3.10 -13.54 -11.79
C ALA A 366 2.11 -12.36 -11.67
N ALA A 367 2.59 -11.12 -11.81
CA ALA A 367 1.77 -9.91 -11.79
C ALA A 367 0.70 -9.92 -12.92
N LYS A 368 1.08 -10.31 -14.14
CA LYS A 368 0.15 -10.49 -15.27
C LYS A 368 -1.03 -11.40 -14.90
N VAL A 369 -0.77 -12.51 -14.21
CA VAL A 369 -1.82 -13.44 -13.78
C VAL A 369 -2.73 -12.79 -12.73
N ARG A 370 -2.16 -12.09 -11.74
CA ARG A 370 -2.92 -11.40 -10.69
C ARG A 370 -3.80 -10.29 -11.28
N ILE A 371 -3.26 -9.45 -12.16
CA ILE A 371 -3.98 -8.37 -12.84
C ILE A 371 -5.17 -8.94 -13.62
N LYS A 372 -4.96 -9.94 -14.46
CA LYS A 372 -6.03 -10.58 -15.24
C LYS A 372 -7.11 -11.20 -14.35
N ARG A 373 -6.71 -11.85 -13.25
CA ARG A 373 -7.65 -12.41 -12.28
C ARG A 373 -8.50 -11.32 -11.62
N ASN A 374 -7.88 -10.23 -11.14
CA ASN A 374 -8.59 -9.14 -10.49
C ASN A 374 -9.53 -8.43 -11.47
N PHE A 375 -9.10 -8.19 -12.71
CA PHE A 375 -9.94 -7.62 -13.77
C PHE A 375 -11.18 -8.47 -14.05
N ARG A 376 -11.00 -9.79 -14.25
CA ARG A 376 -12.13 -10.70 -14.49
C ARG A 376 -13.11 -10.73 -13.33
N ARG A 377 -12.61 -10.70 -12.09
CA ARG A 377 -13.43 -10.75 -10.88
C ARG A 377 -14.19 -9.46 -10.59
N ILE A 378 -14.03 -8.39 -11.36
CA ILE A 378 -14.92 -7.22 -11.29
C ILE A 378 -16.36 -7.62 -11.65
N ASP A 379 -16.55 -8.53 -12.58
CA ASP A 379 -17.88 -8.99 -13.03
C ASP A 379 -18.25 -10.36 -12.50
N SER A 380 -17.35 -11.33 -12.65
CA SER A 380 -17.55 -12.72 -12.25
C SER A 380 -16.88 -12.96 -10.91
N ASN A 381 -17.66 -12.93 -9.83
CA ASN A 381 -17.19 -13.06 -8.46
C ASN A 381 -18.27 -13.64 -7.56
N ASP A 382 -17.86 -13.99 -6.34
CA ASP A 382 -18.71 -14.58 -5.29
C ASP A 382 -18.95 -13.59 -4.13
N ASP A 383 -18.87 -12.27 -4.38
CA ASP A 383 -18.87 -11.23 -3.34
C ASP A 383 -20.13 -11.25 -2.48
N GLU A 384 -21.31 -11.40 -3.11
CA GLU A 384 -22.57 -11.42 -2.37
C GLU A 384 -22.74 -12.72 -1.57
N MET A 385 -22.21 -13.84 -2.07
CA MET A 385 -22.18 -15.11 -1.34
C MET A 385 -21.25 -15.03 -0.12
N LEU A 386 -20.05 -14.43 -0.28
CA LEU A 386 -19.14 -14.21 0.83
C LEU A 386 -19.73 -13.31 1.91
N LYS A 387 -20.49 -12.27 1.54
CA LYS A 387 -21.20 -11.41 2.50
C LYS A 387 -22.26 -12.20 3.26
N SER A 388 -23.09 -12.96 2.55
CA SER A 388 -24.13 -13.78 3.18
C SER A 388 -23.53 -14.77 4.20
N LEU A 389 -22.42 -15.45 3.85
CA LEU A 389 -21.72 -16.34 4.77
C LEU A 389 -21.16 -15.62 5.99
N ALA A 390 -20.68 -14.38 5.81
CA ALA A 390 -20.22 -13.56 6.92
C ALA A 390 -21.38 -13.10 7.81
N ASP A 391 -22.50 -12.71 7.21
CA ASP A 391 -23.72 -12.32 7.94
C ASP A 391 -24.24 -13.49 8.79
N ASP A 392 -24.27 -14.71 8.25
CA ASP A 392 -24.60 -15.92 8.99
C ASP A 392 -23.68 -16.16 10.21
N ALA A 393 -22.37 -15.91 10.03
CA ALA A 393 -21.39 -16.05 11.12
C ALA A 393 -21.53 -14.95 12.20
N PHE A 394 -21.86 -13.72 11.79
CA PHE A 394 -22.15 -12.60 12.70
C PHE A 394 -23.44 -12.88 13.50
N GLU A 395 -24.47 -13.38 12.86
CA GLU A 395 -25.74 -13.70 13.49
C GLU A 395 -25.59 -14.87 14.50
N ALA A 396 -24.75 -15.86 14.17
CA ALA A 396 -24.44 -16.99 15.04
C ALA A 396 -23.40 -16.67 16.11
N GLU A 397 -22.78 -15.47 16.08
CA GLU A 397 -21.62 -15.09 16.93
C GLU A 397 -20.47 -16.10 16.87
N GLY A 398 -20.33 -16.83 15.75
CA GLY A 398 -19.34 -17.89 15.61
C GLY A 398 -19.49 -18.74 14.36
N PHE A 399 -18.86 -19.92 14.38
CA PHE A 399 -18.97 -20.91 13.31
C PHE A 399 -20.29 -21.69 13.42
N ARG A 400 -21.15 -21.53 12.41
CA ARG A 400 -22.52 -22.07 12.43
C ARG A 400 -22.63 -23.55 12.02
N TRP A 401 -21.65 -24.05 11.28
CA TRP A 401 -21.73 -25.38 10.64
C TRP A 401 -20.86 -26.41 11.38
N ASP A 402 -20.94 -26.43 12.70
CA ASP A 402 -20.22 -27.40 13.50
C ASP A 402 -20.78 -28.82 13.28
N THR A 403 -19.89 -29.79 13.19
CA THR A 403 -20.27 -31.20 12.96
C THR A 403 -20.25 -32.03 14.23
N ILE A 404 -19.93 -31.43 15.40
CA ILE A 404 -19.82 -32.09 16.70
C ILE A 404 -20.73 -31.40 17.70
#